data_a1b8924623172cd5b94f6ec38ad934db
#
_entry.id   a1b8924623172cd5b94f6ec38ad934db
#
_cell.length_a   1.000
_cell.length_b   1.000
_cell.length_c   1.000
_cell.angle_alpha   90.00
_cell.angle_beta   90.00
_cell.angle_gamma   90.00
#
_symmetry.space_group_name_H-M   'P 1'
#
loop_
_entity.id
_entity.type
_entity.pdbx_description
1 polymer ?
#
loop_
_entity_poly.entity_id
_entity_poly.type
_entity_poly.pdbx_seq_one_letter_code
_entity_poly.pdbx_strand_id
1 'polypeptide(L)'
;AIPNSPTYYDPINNKDHTLTRRNLILKNLREDGKITQQEYESAINEEITLNMPEKDDTVKYNYVDTYAYYCATRALMENEGFKFKYYFDSDDEEKEYDASYDEMYSYCQKKLYSDGYKIYTSIDLTMQQQLQDSIDLTLLDFTDTTDDGTFKLQSAATCIDNDTGEVVAIVGGRSQDAVSHTLNRAFQSHRQPGSSIKPLIVYTPSFERGKTPDTIV
;
A
#
# COMPACT_ATOMS: atom_id res chain seq x y z
N ALA A 1 -25.65 -10.19 -10.78
CA ALA A 1 -25.98 -8.78 -10.45
C ALA A 1 -24.73 -7.99 -10.17
N ILE A 2 -23.94 -8.40 -9.19
CA ILE A 2 -22.69 -7.73 -8.78
C ILE A 2 -21.71 -7.50 -9.94
N PRO A 3 -21.40 -8.49 -10.82
CA PRO A 3 -20.47 -8.26 -11.93
C PRO A 3 -20.88 -7.18 -12.94
N ASN A 4 -22.17 -6.87 -13.02
CA ASN A 4 -22.68 -5.89 -13.98
C ASN A 4 -22.52 -4.42 -13.50
N SER A 5 -22.61 -4.18 -12.20
CA SER A 5 -22.38 -2.87 -11.57
C SER A 5 -22.10 -3.10 -10.08
N PRO A 6 -20.83 -3.38 -9.70
CA PRO A 6 -20.49 -3.85 -8.36
C PRO A 6 -20.85 -2.84 -7.28
N THR A 7 -20.52 -1.56 -7.48
CA THR A 7 -20.81 -0.52 -6.49
C THR A 7 -22.31 -0.26 -6.32
N TYR A 8 -23.08 -0.28 -7.41
CA TYR A 8 -24.52 -0.02 -7.37
C TYR A 8 -25.32 -1.18 -6.73
N TYR A 9 -24.88 -2.42 -6.96
CA TYR A 9 -25.50 -3.62 -6.42
C TYR A 9 -24.71 -4.23 -5.25
N ASP A 10 -23.94 -3.41 -4.53
CA ASP A 10 -23.22 -3.83 -3.34
C ASP A 10 -24.20 -4.18 -2.22
N PRO A 11 -24.25 -5.45 -1.76
CA PRO A 11 -25.19 -5.86 -0.74
C PRO A 11 -24.90 -5.29 0.65
N ILE A 12 -23.69 -4.74 0.87
CA ILE A 12 -23.29 -4.13 2.13
C ILE A 12 -23.85 -2.71 2.20
N ASN A 13 -23.56 -1.90 1.19
CA ASN A 13 -23.88 -0.47 1.21
C ASN A 13 -25.23 -0.15 0.53
N ASN A 14 -25.72 -1.02 -0.37
CA ASN A 14 -26.90 -0.80 -1.21
C ASN A 14 -27.84 -2.02 -1.23
N LYS A 15 -28.27 -2.48 -0.03
CA LYS A 15 -29.08 -3.69 0.15
C LYS A 15 -30.35 -3.66 -0.70
N ASP A 16 -31.02 -2.51 -0.79
CA ASP A 16 -32.27 -2.36 -1.53
C ASP A 16 -32.09 -2.55 -3.05
N HIS A 17 -31.00 -2.00 -3.61
CA HIS A 17 -30.67 -2.21 -5.02
C HIS A 17 -30.35 -3.68 -5.30
N THR A 18 -29.63 -4.34 -4.39
CA THR A 18 -29.30 -5.76 -4.49
C THR A 18 -30.57 -6.61 -4.45
N LEU A 19 -31.49 -6.36 -3.52
CA LEU A 19 -32.76 -7.05 -3.42
C LEU A 19 -33.62 -6.84 -4.67
N THR A 20 -33.73 -5.63 -5.15
CA THR A 20 -34.48 -5.31 -6.38
C THR A 20 -33.93 -6.09 -7.57
N ARG A 21 -32.62 -6.12 -7.71
CA ARG A 21 -31.95 -6.88 -8.80
C ARG A 21 -32.12 -8.38 -8.66
N ARG A 22 -31.97 -8.92 -7.43
CA ARG A 22 -32.24 -10.34 -7.14
C ARG A 22 -33.65 -10.73 -7.55
N ASN A 23 -34.62 -9.95 -7.10
CA ASN A 23 -36.03 -10.24 -7.34
C ASN A 23 -36.39 -10.19 -8.84
N LEU A 24 -35.79 -9.25 -9.59
CA LEU A 24 -35.93 -9.20 -11.05
C LEU A 24 -35.36 -10.47 -11.72
N ILE A 25 -34.20 -10.93 -11.29
CA ILE A 25 -33.59 -12.16 -11.83
C ILE A 25 -34.45 -13.39 -11.52
N LEU A 26 -34.93 -13.51 -10.27
CA LEU A 26 -35.79 -14.59 -9.86
C LEU A 26 -37.11 -14.60 -10.66
N LYS A 27 -37.69 -13.43 -10.91
CA LYS A 27 -38.87 -13.30 -11.75
C LYS A 27 -38.63 -13.81 -13.17
N ASN A 28 -37.51 -13.39 -13.78
CA ASN A 28 -37.17 -13.83 -15.14
C ASN A 28 -36.92 -15.35 -15.18
N LEU A 29 -36.22 -15.92 -14.18
CA LEU A 29 -36.03 -17.38 -14.11
C LEU A 29 -37.33 -18.16 -14.00
N ARG A 30 -38.32 -17.65 -13.28
CA ARG A 30 -39.65 -18.24 -13.21
C ARG A 30 -40.38 -18.12 -14.55
N GLU A 31 -40.36 -16.94 -15.20
CA GLU A 31 -41.00 -16.73 -16.51
C GLU A 31 -40.39 -17.59 -17.60
N ASP A 32 -39.07 -17.83 -17.53
CA ASP A 32 -38.36 -18.76 -18.44
C ASP A 32 -38.53 -20.25 -18.08
N GLY A 33 -39.32 -20.58 -17.06
CA GLY A 33 -39.57 -21.94 -16.61
C GLY A 33 -38.33 -22.65 -16.02
N LYS A 34 -37.31 -21.88 -15.56
CA LYS A 34 -36.09 -22.41 -14.95
C LYS A 34 -36.26 -22.75 -13.48
N ILE A 35 -37.20 -22.11 -12.81
CA ILE A 35 -37.61 -22.36 -11.43
C ILE A 35 -39.14 -22.44 -11.35
N THR A 36 -39.62 -23.22 -10.40
CA THR A 36 -41.06 -23.37 -10.12
C THR A 36 -41.59 -22.14 -9.38
N GLN A 37 -42.94 -22.00 -9.34
CA GLN A 37 -43.58 -20.94 -8.56
C GLN A 37 -43.22 -21.04 -7.06
N GLN A 38 -43.16 -22.24 -6.53
CA GLN A 38 -42.85 -22.47 -5.11
C GLN A 38 -41.39 -22.07 -4.77
N GLU A 39 -40.44 -22.41 -5.64
CA GLU A 39 -39.04 -22.00 -5.52
C GLU A 39 -38.90 -20.46 -5.59
N TYR A 40 -39.62 -19.84 -6.52
CA TYR A 40 -39.65 -18.38 -6.62
C TYR A 40 -40.13 -17.70 -5.32
N GLU A 41 -41.27 -18.15 -4.78
CA GLU A 41 -41.86 -17.61 -3.55
C GLU A 41 -40.95 -17.84 -2.35
N SER A 42 -40.31 -18.98 -2.25
CA SER A 42 -39.32 -19.26 -1.20
C SER A 42 -38.11 -18.29 -1.31
N ALA A 43 -37.51 -18.21 -2.51
CA ALA A 43 -36.31 -17.42 -2.72
C ALA A 43 -36.51 -15.90 -2.58
N ILE A 44 -37.71 -15.37 -2.96
CA ILE A 44 -37.97 -13.92 -2.82
C ILE A 44 -38.18 -13.51 -1.37
N ASN A 45 -38.63 -14.42 -0.50
CA ASN A 45 -38.86 -14.18 0.91
C ASN A 45 -37.62 -14.50 1.76
N GLU A 46 -36.59 -15.13 1.17
CA GLU A 46 -35.36 -15.44 1.88
C GLU A 46 -34.55 -14.15 2.16
N GLU A 47 -34.15 -13.98 3.42
CA GLU A 47 -33.30 -12.86 3.82
C GLU A 47 -31.87 -13.09 3.32
N ILE A 48 -31.26 -12.04 2.73
CA ILE A 48 -29.85 -12.09 2.38
C ILE A 48 -29.03 -11.94 3.67
N THR A 49 -28.40 -13.03 4.07
CA THR A 49 -27.37 -13.04 5.12
C THR A 49 -25.99 -13.06 4.46
N LEU A 50 -25.18 -12.06 4.78
CA LEU A 50 -23.82 -11.97 4.27
C LEU A 50 -22.90 -12.72 5.22
N ASN A 51 -22.21 -13.74 4.73
CA ASN A 51 -21.12 -14.37 5.45
C ASN A 51 -19.86 -13.52 5.30
N MET A 52 -19.85 -12.36 6.00
CA MET A 52 -18.67 -11.51 6.04
C MET A 52 -17.72 -12.09 7.09
N PRO A 53 -16.42 -12.24 6.78
CA PRO A 53 -15.45 -12.40 7.86
C PRO A 53 -15.62 -11.21 8.81
N GLU A 54 -15.61 -11.47 10.12
CA GLU A 54 -15.52 -10.37 11.08
C GLU A 54 -14.36 -9.48 10.62
N LYS A 55 -14.65 -8.19 10.39
CA LYS A 55 -13.58 -7.22 10.19
C LYS A 55 -12.76 -7.28 11.47
N ASP A 56 -11.59 -7.86 11.37
CA ASP A 56 -10.60 -7.71 12.40
C ASP A 56 -10.06 -6.26 12.32
N ASP A 57 -10.84 -5.33 12.89
CA ASP A 57 -10.46 -3.93 13.00
C ASP A 57 -9.21 -3.75 13.88
N THR A 58 -8.69 -4.86 14.45
CA THR A 58 -7.45 -4.88 15.23
C THR A 58 -6.21 -5.01 14.36
N VAL A 59 -6.32 -5.51 13.11
CA VAL A 59 -5.19 -5.58 12.18
C VAL A 59 -4.98 -4.21 11.56
N LYS A 60 -4.15 -3.42 12.18
CA LYS A 60 -3.64 -2.17 11.60
C LYS A 60 -2.36 -2.47 10.82
N TYR A 61 -2.39 -2.27 9.52
CA TYR A 61 -1.18 -2.31 8.71
C TYR A 61 -0.30 -1.11 9.07
N ASN A 62 0.88 -1.40 9.60
CA ASN A 62 1.84 -0.38 9.99
C ASN A 62 2.79 -0.01 8.82
N TYR A 63 3.76 0.85 9.08
CA TYR A 63 4.73 1.27 8.06
C TYR A 63 5.61 0.12 7.55
N VAL A 64 5.90 -0.87 8.40
CA VAL A 64 6.65 -2.08 8.01
C VAL A 64 5.84 -2.90 7.02
N ASP A 65 4.56 -3.18 7.33
CA ASP A 65 3.70 -3.96 6.46
C ASP A 65 3.56 -3.30 5.09
N THR A 66 3.30 -1.98 5.07
CA THR A 66 3.17 -1.22 3.82
C THR A 66 4.44 -1.32 2.97
N TYR A 67 5.60 -1.20 3.60
CA TYR A 67 6.89 -1.32 2.90
C TYR A 67 7.18 -2.75 2.44
N ALA A 68 6.91 -3.74 3.29
CA ALA A 68 7.09 -5.16 2.95
C ALA A 68 6.23 -5.57 1.75
N TYR A 69 4.96 -5.15 1.72
CA TYR A 69 4.07 -5.39 0.57
C TYR A 69 4.56 -4.70 -0.70
N TYR A 70 5.04 -3.47 -0.59
CA TYR A 70 5.63 -2.76 -1.73
C TYR A 70 6.85 -3.52 -2.29
N CYS A 71 7.79 -3.90 -1.44
CA CYS A 71 8.98 -4.64 -1.85
C CYS A 71 8.64 -6.02 -2.44
N ALA A 72 7.72 -6.75 -1.82
CA ALA A 72 7.29 -8.06 -2.29
C ALA A 72 6.57 -7.96 -3.65
N THR A 73 5.74 -6.95 -3.86
CA THR A 73 5.08 -6.71 -5.14
C THR A 73 6.12 -6.44 -6.23
N ARG A 74 7.13 -5.61 -5.97
CA ARG A 74 8.20 -5.33 -6.93
C ARG A 74 9.06 -6.56 -7.23
N ALA A 75 9.36 -7.38 -6.23
CA ALA A 75 10.07 -8.64 -6.43
C ALA A 75 9.26 -9.61 -7.32
N LEU A 76 7.94 -9.65 -7.17
CA LEU A 76 7.08 -10.41 -8.07
C LEU A 76 7.09 -9.85 -9.49
N MET A 77 7.08 -8.52 -9.66
CA MET A 77 7.20 -7.89 -10.99
C MET A 77 8.50 -8.32 -11.68
N GLU A 78 9.63 -8.32 -10.98
CA GLU A 78 10.90 -8.81 -11.54
C GLU A 78 10.83 -10.29 -11.92
N ASN A 79 10.22 -11.13 -11.11
CA ASN A 79 10.02 -12.55 -11.40
C ASN A 79 9.09 -12.79 -12.62
N GLU A 80 8.13 -11.91 -12.85
CA GLU A 80 7.26 -11.89 -14.04
C GLU A 80 7.96 -11.26 -15.26
N GLY A 81 9.22 -10.82 -15.12
CA GLY A 81 10.06 -10.31 -16.21
C GLY A 81 9.97 -8.80 -16.42
N PHE A 82 9.33 -8.06 -15.51
CA PHE A 82 9.30 -6.60 -15.60
C PHE A 82 10.70 -6.03 -15.31
N LYS A 83 11.12 -5.07 -16.13
CA LYS A 83 12.42 -4.41 -15.96
C LYS A 83 12.23 -2.98 -15.49
N PHE A 84 12.73 -2.68 -14.30
CA PHE A 84 12.70 -1.32 -13.78
C PHE A 84 13.63 -0.40 -14.58
N LYS A 85 13.09 0.77 -14.97
CA LYS A 85 13.78 1.81 -15.69
C LYS A 85 13.74 3.11 -14.87
N TYR A 86 14.84 3.85 -14.84
CA TYR A 86 14.98 5.06 -14.00
C TYR A 86 15.36 6.29 -14.84
N TYR A 87 15.59 6.12 -16.15
CA TYR A 87 15.92 7.20 -17.08
C TYR A 87 15.09 7.02 -18.33
N PHE A 88 14.53 8.11 -18.83
CA PHE A 88 13.68 8.15 -20.01
C PHE A 88 14.22 9.17 -20.99
N ASP A 89 14.15 8.87 -22.27
CA ASP A 89 14.63 9.75 -23.33
C ASP A 89 13.56 10.79 -23.73
N SER A 90 12.30 10.57 -23.34
CA SER A 90 11.17 11.47 -23.59
C SER A 90 10.04 11.29 -22.58
N ASP A 91 9.20 12.33 -22.44
CA ASP A 91 7.99 12.30 -21.60
C ASP A 91 6.97 11.23 -22.06
N ASP A 92 6.95 10.92 -23.36
CA ASP A 92 6.03 9.92 -23.90
C ASP A 92 6.50 8.50 -23.52
N GLU A 93 7.80 8.24 -23.55
CA GLU A 93 8.38 6.99 -23.09
C GLU A 93 8.14 6.78 -21.57
N GLU A 94 8.29 7.85 -20.78
CA GLU A 94 7.98 7.81 -19.34
C GLU A 94 6.51 7.44 -19.08
N LYS A 95 5.57 8.06 -19.80
CA LYS A 95 4.13 7.74 -19.67
C LYS A 95 3.79 6.31 -20.08
N GLU A 96 4.40 5.79 -21.14
CA GLU A 96 4.22 4.39 -21.56
C GLU A 96 4.77 3.43 -20.50
N TYR A 97 5.93 3.76 -19.94
CA TYR A 97 6.52 2.98 -18.85
C TYR A 97 5.63 3.00 -17.60
N ASP A 98 5.16 4.18 -17.19
CA ASP A 98 4.29 4.32 -16.01
C ASP A 98 2.99 3.52 -16.17
N ALA A 99 2.37 3.55 -17.35
CA ALA A 99 1.17 2.75 -17.63
C ALA A 99 1.46 1.24 -17.50
N SER A 100 2.59 0.79 -18.05
CA SER A 100 3.04 -0.60 -17.97
C SER A 100 3.40 -1.00 -16.54
N TYR A 101 4.03 -0.09 -15.79
CA TYR A 101 4.35 -0.29 -14.37
C TYR A 101 3.08 -0.47 -13.54
N ASP A 102 2.10 0.42 -13.70
CA ASP A 102 0.85 0.39 -12.94
C ASP A 102 0.03 -0.89 -13.21
N GLU A 103 -0.02 -1.32 -14.47
CA GLU A 103 -0.67 -2.58 -14.85
C GLU A 103 0.01 -3.79 -14.20
N MET A 104 1.33 -3.89 -14.33
CA MET A 104 2.11 -5.00 -13.76
C MET A 104 2.08 -4.98 -12.23
N TYR A 105 2.19 -3.79 -11.62
CA TYR A 105 2.11 -3.63 -10.16
C TYR A 105 0.75 -4.12 -9.64
N SER A 106 -0.34 -3.69 -10.27
CA SER A 106 -1.69 -4.10 -9.89
C SER A 106 -1.91 -5.61 -10.05
N TYR A 107 -1.37 -6.21 -11.11
CA TYR A 107 -1.41 -7.65 -11.33
C TYR A 107 -0.65 -8.41 -10.23
N CYS A 108 0.59 -8.03 -9.97
CA CYS A 108 1.43 -8.68 -8.95
C CYS A 108 0.89 -8.48 -7.53
N GLN A 109 0.33 -7.31 -7.23
CA GLN A 109 -0.32 -7.05 -5.94
C GLN A 109 -1.52 -7.97 -5.72
N LYS A 110 -2.36 -8.20 -6.73
CA LYS A 110 -3.46 -9.16 -6.64
C LYS A 110 -2.96 -10.58 -6.40
N LYS A 111 -1.91 -11.01 -7.11
CA LYS A 111 -1.27 -12.32 -6.87
C LYS A 111 -0.76 -12.44 -5.44
N LEU A 112 -0.10 -11.40 -4.92
CA LEU A 112 0.43 -11.38 -3.57
C LEU A 112 -0.65 -11.66 -2.52
N TYR A 113 -1.85 -11.10 -2.70
CA TYR A 113 -2.98 -11.30 -1.79
C TYR A 113 -3.73 -12.63 -1.98
N SER A 114 -3.69 -13.23 -3.19
CA SER A 114 -4.50 -14.41 -3.52
C SER A 114 -3.74 -15.73 -3.43
N ASP A 115 -2.42 -15.73 -3.70
CA ASP A 115 -1.68 -16.95 -3.98
C ASP A 115 -0.96 -17.53 -2.74
N GLY A 116 -1.17 -16.93 -1.56
CA GLY A 116 -0.68 -17.45 -0.28
C GLY A 116 0.84 -17.32 -0.07
N TYR A 117 1.44 -16.28 -0.61
CA TYR A 117 2.87 -16.00 -0.41
C TYR A 117 3.22 -15.78 1.06
N LYS A 118 4.45 -16.15 1.41
CA LYS A 118 5.07 -15.83 2.69
C LYS A 118 6.18 -14.81 2.44
N ILE A 119 6.09 -13.67 3.12
CA ILE A 119 7.06 -12.59 3.00
C ILE A 119 8.01 -12.68 4.21
N TYR A 120 9.29 -12.86 3.94
CA TYR A 120 10.35 -12.80 4.94
C TYR A 120 11.07 -11.47 4.79
N THR A 121 11.22 -10.75 5.88
CA THR A 121 11.83 -9.41 5.88
C THR A 121 13.10 -9.39 6.72
N SER A 122 13.96 -8.41 6.47
CA SER A 122 15.16 -8.09 7.26
C SER A 122 14.86 -7.19 8.47
N ILE A 123 13.58 -6.85 8.71
CA ILE A 123 13.18 -5.92 9.78
C ILE A 123 13.48 -6.53 11.16
N ASP A 124 14.22 -5.78 11.97
CA ASP A 124 14.40 -6.04 13.39
C ASP A 124 13.31 -5.27 14.17
N LEU A 125 12.41 -6.02 14.80
CA LEU A 125 11.27 -5.43 15.51
C LEU A 125 11.69 -4.56 16.71
N THR A 126 12.84 -4.86 17.32
CA THR A 126 13.38 -4.05 18.43
C THR A 126 13.88 -2.71 17.92
N MET A 127 14.66 -2.72 16.85
CA MET A 127 15.12 -1.49 16.20
C MET A 127 13.98 -0.68 15.61
N GLN A 128 12.99 -1.35 15.05
CA GLN A 128 11.75 -0.73 14.54
C GLN A 128 11.04 0.07 15.63
N GLN A 129 10.83 -0.54 16.81
CA GLN A 129 10.17 0.13 17.93
C GLN A 129 11.02 1.28 18.46
N GLN A 130 12.32 1.09 18.62
CA GLN A 130 13.24 2.15 19.06
C GLN A 130 13.26 3.34 18.10
N LEU A 131 13.21 3.10 16.80
CA LEU A 131 13.18 4.16 15.79
C LEU A 131 11.86 4.96 15.87
N GLN A 132 10.73 4.26 16.01
CA GLN A 132 9.43 4.91 16.18
C GLN A 132 9.39 5.75 17.45
N ASP A 133 9.78 5.17 18.59
CA ASP A 133 9.81 5.86 19.88
C ASP A 133 10.70 7.11 19.84
N SER A 134 11.84 7.02 19.16
CA SER A 134 12.77 8.16 19.03
C SER A 134 12.16 9.32 18.25
N ILE A 135 11.40 9.02 17.17
CA ILE A 135 10.68 10.04 16.40
C ILE A 135 9.57 10.65 17.25
N ASP A 136 8.76 9.84 17.90
CA ASP A 136 7.60 10.29 18.66
C ASP A 136 8.02 11.14 19.88
N LEU A 137 9.07 10.73 20.59
CA LEU A 137 9.64 11.49 21.72
C LEU A 137 10.26 12.82 21.26
N THR A 138 11.00 12.82 20.14
CA THR A 138 11.64 14.05 19.63
C THR A 138 10.61 15.10 19.22
N LEU A 139 9.46 14.67 18.76
CA LEU A 139 8.39 15.54 18.29
C LEU A 139 7.25 15.75 19.30
N LEU A 140 7.43 15.32 20.54
CA LEU A 140 6.38 15.32 21.56
C LEU A 140 5.76 16.70 21.81
N ASP A 141 6.57 17.75 21.77
CA ASP A 141 6.14 19.15 22.03
C ASP A 141 5.31 19.74 20.87
N PHE A 142 5.30 19.10 19.69
CA PHE A 142 4.56 19.57 18.52
C PHE A 142 3.19 18.87 18.46
N THR A 143 2.17 19.50 19.02
CA THR A 143 0.85 18.89 19.23
C THR A 143 -0.22 19.28 18.20
N ASP A 144 0.09 20.18 17.27
CA ASP A 144 -0.85 20.62 16.23
C ASP A 144 -1.30 19.46 15.34
N THR A 145 -2.61 19.30 15.19
CA THR A 145 -3.23 18.28 14.36
C THR A 145 -4.02 18.89 13.20
N THR A 146 -4.28 18.08 12.19
CA THR A 146 -5.27 18.31 11.14
C THR A 146 -6.67 17.94 11.65
N ASP A 147 -7.70 18.19 10.85
CA ASP A 147 -9.10 17.94 11.23
C ASP A 147 -9.41 16.45 11.47
N ASP A 148 -8.63 15.55 10.87
CA ASP A 148 -8.71 14.08 11.05
C ASP A 148 -7.89 13.56 12.24
N GLY A 149 -7.29 14.46 13.02
CA GLY A 149 -6.49 14.11 14.19
C GLY A 149 -5.03 13.73 13.89
N THR A 150 -4.60 13.78 12.64
CA THR A 150 -3.19 13.50 12.27
C THR A 150 -2.30 14.68 12.64
N PHE A 151 -1.13 14.42 13.23
CA PHE A 151 -0.16 15.49 13.53
C PHE A 151 0.28 16.21 12.26
N LYS A 152 0.28 17.55 12.30
CA LYS A 152 0.74 18.39 11.16
C LYS A 152 2.23 18.23 10.90
N LEU A 153 3.03 18.22 11.97
CA LEU A 153 4.46 17.98 11.87
C LEU A 153 4.74 16.48 11.85
N GLN A 154 5.30 16.01 10.77
CA GLN A 154 5.63 14.61 10.53
C GLN A 154 7.15 14.44 10.36
N SER A 155 7.64 13.25 10.66
CA SER A 155 9.00 12.83 10.36
C SER A 155 8.99 11.41 9.82
N ALA A 156 10.01 11.04 9.07
CA ALA A 156 10.22 9.71 8.58
C ALA A 156 11.70 9.34 8.65
N ALA A 157 11.99 8.07 8.84
CA ALA A 157 13.35 7.56 8.91
C ALA A 157 13.44 6.13 8.38
N THR A 158 14.60 5.79 7.83
CA THR A 158 14.97 4.44 7.43
C THR A 158 16.31 4.09 8.05
N CYS A 159 16.41 2.94 8.69
CA CYS A 159 17.65 2.39 9.19
C CYS A 159 18.10 1.26 8.27
N ILE A 160 19.33 1.36 7.78
CA ILE A 160 19.93 0.40 6.86
C ILE A 160 21.16 -0.21 7.52
N ASP A 161 21.26 -1.53 7.47
CA ASP A 161 22.48 -2.23 7.84
C ASP A 161 23.56 -1.98 6.79
N ASN A 162 24.70 -1.44 7.23
CA ASN A 162 25.78 -1.04 6.32
C ASN A 162 26.54 -2.21 5.71
N ASP A 163 26.51 -3.39 6.34
CA ASP A 163 27.22 -4.56 5.87
C ASP A 163 26.42 -5.33 4.81
N THR A 164 25.09 -5.35 4.94
CA THR A 164 24.19 -6.07 4.04
C THR A 164 23.46 -5.17 3.04
N GLY A 165 23.26 -3.89 3.38
CA GLY A 165 22.43 -2.96 2.62
C GLY A 165 20.92 -3.14 2.86
N GLU A 166 20.54 -4.00 3.80
CA GLU A 166 19.15 -4.31 4.09
C GLU A 166 18.51 -3.26 5.00
N VAL A 167 17.22 -3.00 4.77
CA VAL A 167 16.43 -2.11 5.64
C VAL A 167 16.03 -2.90 6.88
N VAL A 168 16.55 -2.51 8.04
CA VAL A 168 16.28 -3.15 9.32
C VAL A 168 15.20 -2.46 10.15
N ALA A 169 14.92 -1.17 9.87
CA ALA A 169 13.78 -0.46 10.43
C ALA A 169 13.32 0.64 9.48
N ILE A 170 12.01 0.92 9.45
CA ILE A 170 11.40 1.96 8.60
C ILE A 170 10.19 2.58 9.27
N VAL A 171 10.22 3.90 9.45
CA VAL A 171 9.13 4.68 10.03
C VAL A 171 8.70 5.76 9.05
N GLY A 172 7.44 5.74 8.64
CA GLY A 172 6.88 6.64 7.64
C GLY A 172 6.16 7.86 8.20
N GLY A 173 6.05 7.99 9.53
CA GLY A 173 5.36 9.10 10.19
C GLY A 173 5.36 8.97 11.71
N ARG A 174 4.82 9.99 12.36
CA ARG A 174 4.57 9.95 13.80
C ARG A 174 3.39 9.05 14.10
N SER A 175 3.41 8.39 15.28
CA SER A 175 2.37 7.57 15.84
C SER A 175 1.93 6.36 14.97
N GLN A 176 1.73 5.23 15.61
CA GLN A 176 1.19 4.01 14.97
C GLN A 176 -0.35 3.96 15.03
N ASP A 177 -1.00 4.92 15.70
CA ASP A 177 -2.45 4.96 15.86
C ASP A 177 -3.20 5.47 14.61
N ALA A 178 -2.46 5.79 13.57
CA ALA A 178 -3.03 6.20 12.30
C ALA A 178 -3.83 5.06 11.63
N VAL A 179 -4.78 5.45 10.78
CA VAL A 179 -5.54 4.52 9.94
C VAL A 179 -4.59 3.65 9.12
N SER A 180 -4.92 2.38 8.93
CA SER A 180 -4.16 1.47 8.06
C SER A 180 -3.89 2.07 6.68
N HIS A 181 -2.75 1.73 6.09
CA HIS A 181 -2.30 2.23 4.78
C HIS A 181 -2.08 3.76 4.69
N THR A 182 -1.71 4.40 5.78
CA THR A 182 -1.28 5.81 5.75
C THR A 182 0.01 5.96 4.94
N LEU A 183 0.20 7.18 4.42
CA LEU A 183 1.39 7.54 3.64
C LEU A 183 2.69 7.23 4.39
N ASN A 184 3.47 6.30 3.87
CA ASN A 184 4.81 6.01 4.36
C ASN A 184 5.82 6.99 3.72
N ARG A 185 6.11 8.08 4.44
CA ARG A 185 6.96 9.16 3.92
C ARG A 185 8.41 8.74 3.72
N ALA A 186 8.83 7.62 4.29
CA ALA A 186 10.20 7.14 4.16
C ALA A 186 10.54 6.68 2.74
N PHE A 187 9.54 6.23 1.95
CA PHE A 187 9.77 5.79 0.56
C PHE A 187 8.76 6.34 -0.46
N GLN A 188 7.62 6.89 -0.02
CA GLN A 188 6.58 7.41 -0.92
C GLN A 188 6.63 8.94 -1.09
N SER A 189 7.37 9.66 -0.25
CA SER A 189 7.48 11.12 -0.34
C SER A 189 8.74 11.54 -1.05
N HIS A 190 8.59 12.35 -2.09
CA HIS A 190 9.69 12.98 -2.80
C HIS A 190 9.91 14.40 -2.27
N ARG A 191 11.11 14.68 -1.80
CA ARG A 191 11.53 15.98 -1.27
C ARG A 191 12.87 16.38 -1.86
N GLN A 192 13.09 17.68 -2.01
CA GLN A 192 14.41 18.19 -2.36
C GLN A 192 15.41 17.87 -1.23
N PRO A 193 16.52 17.19 -1.54
CA PRO A 193 17.47 16.73 -0.53
C PRO A 193 18.26 17.90 0.12
N GLY A 194 18.33 19.05 -0.54
CA GLY A 194 19.16 20.16 -0.07
C GLY A 194 20.61 19.74 0.13
N SER A 195 21.23 20.22 1.23
CA SER A 195 22.63 19.89 1.53
C SER A 195 22.91 18.42 1.88
N SER A 196 21.89 17.63 2.18
CA SER A 196 22.09 16.21 2.47
C SER A 196 22.54 15.38 1.26
N ILE A 197 22.44 15.93 0.04
CA ILE A 197 22.96 15.29 -1.17
C ILE A 197 24.48 15.43 -1.34
N LYS A 198 25.15 16.33 -0.58
CA LYS A 198 26.59 16.60 -0.73
C LYS A 198 27.49 15.37 -0.63
N PRO A 199 27.24 14.37 0.24
CA PRO A 199 28.03 13.13 0.23
C PRO A 199 28.11 12.48 -1.14
N LEU A 200 27.00 12.46 -1.89
CA LEU A 200 26.92 11.82 -3.21
C LEU A 200 27.55 12.68 -4.32
N ILE A 201 27.16 13.95 -4.44
CA ILE A 201 27.51 14.78 -5.58
C ILE A 201 28.74 15.66 -5.39
N VAL A 202 29.24 15.81 -4.14
CA VAL A 202 30.41 16.64 -3.83
C VAL A 202 31.55 15.80 -3.28
N TYR A 203 31.32 15.05 -2.20
CA TYR A 203 32.40 14.35 -1.52
C TYR A 203 32.89 13.12 -2.29
N THR A 204 31.96 12.28 -2.78
CA THR A 204 32.34 11.09 -3.58
C THR A 204 33.18 11.47 -4.80
N PRO A 205 32.78 12.39 -5.69
CA PRO A 205 33.62 12.80 -6.83
C PRO A 205 34.96 13.44 -6.43
N SER A 206 35.00 14.07 -5.25
CA SER A 206 36.24 14.65 -4.72
C SER A 206 37.21 13.55 -4.29
N PHE A 207 36.73 12.52 -3.61
CA PHE A 207 37.54 11.36 -3.22
C PHE A 207 38.02 10.56 -4.42
N GLU A 208 37.22 10.39 -5.46
CA GLU A 208 37.61 9.76 -6.72
C GLU A 208 38.76 10.52 -7.41
N ARG A 209 38.86 11.84 -7.16
CA ARG A 209 39.96 12.68 -7.64
C ARG A 209 41.14 12.75 -6.66
N GLY A 210 41.22 11.85 -5.69
CA GLY A 210 42.32 11.72 -4.75
C GLY A 210 42.31 12.71 -3.58
N LYS A 211 41.20 13.42 -3.33
CA LYS A 211 41.04 14.22 -2.13
C LYS A 211 40.73 13.32 -0.93
N THR A 212 41.02 13.79 0.26
CA THR A 212 40.72 13.11 1.53
C THR A 212 39.86 14.01 2.41
N PRO A 213 39.23 13.48 3.48
CA PRO A 213 38.47 14.29 4.42
C PRO A 213 39.30 15.48 5.03
N ASP A 214 40.61 15.33 5.11
CA ASP A 214 41.54 16.32 5.65
C ASP A 214 42.03 17.35 4.62
N THR A 215 41.58 17.22 3.36
CA THR A 215 41.99 18.14 2.28
C THR A 215 41.35 19.53 2.54
N ILE A 216 42.18 20.52 2.72
CA ILE A 216 41.77 21.93 2.82
C ILE A 216 41.43 22.44 1.41
N VAL A 217 40.28 23.09 1.27
CA VAL A 217 39.77 23.66 0.00
C VAL A 217 39.77 25.19 0.14
#